data_694afac13970f86f2bf397d914cf88fe
#
_entry.id   694afac13970f86f2bf397d914cf88fe
#
_cell.length_a   1.000
_cell.length_b   1.000
_cell.length_c   1.000
_cell.angle_alpha   90.00
_cell.angle_beta   90.00
_cell.angle_gamma   90.00
#
_symmetry.space_group_name_H-M   'P 1'
#
loop_
_entity.id
_entity.type
_entity.pdbx_description
1 polymer ?
#
loop_
_entity_poly.entity_id
_entity_poly.type
_entity_poly.pdbx_seq_one_letter_code
_entity_poly.pdbx_strand_id
1 'polypeptide(L)'
;MKLKKLFAGTILCLAVASCIQDEAQNVEAAIDGCSGNHIQQYLIDRNDFTVQLYVSKAADPSKININFDLPTGASVKPVRQLTGDEANVYNFEDENPREFKVTSEDGAFSATYTILNSATLL
;
A
#
# COMPACT_ATOMS: atom_id res chain seq x y z
N MET A 1 11.24 51.73 -17.82
CA MET A 1 10.78 51.32 -17.67
C MET A 1 10.50 50.81 -16.98
N LYS A 2 10.47 50.64 -17.02
CA LYS A 2 10.24 50.19 -16.60
C LYS A 2 9.72 49.46 -16.12
N LEU A 3 9.61 49.05 -15.99
CA LEU A 3 9.26 48.37 -15.51
C LEU A 3 9.12 47.54 -15.43
N LYS A 4 9.23 47.48 -15.55
CA LYS A 4 9.12 46.87 -15.43
C LYS A 4 9.42 45.99 -15.09
N LYS A 5 9.80 46.05 -15.07
CA LYS A 5 10.05 45.30 -14.74
C LYS A 5 10.02 44.74 -13.90
N LEU A 6 10.17 44.94 -13.79
CA LEU A 6 9.94 44.33 -13.06
C LEU A 6 9.32 43.78 -12.51
N PHE A 7 9.08 43.77 -12.67
CA PHE A 7 8.44 43.17 -12.26
C PHE A 7 8.16 42.28 -12.35
N ALA A 8 8.32 42.47 -12.27
CA ALA A 8 7.81 41.34 -13.04
C ALA A 8 8.53 40.08 -12.66
N GLY A 9 9.74 40.09 -12.73
CA GLY A 9 10.50 38.92 -12.36
C GLY A 9 10.25 38.52 -10.94
N THR A 10 10.10 39.43 -10.11
CA THR A 10 9.87 39.14 -8.70
C THR A 10 8.62 38.33 -8.49
N ILE A 11 7.63 38.70 -9.18
CA ILE A 11 6.37 38.02 -9.00
C ILE A 11 6.46 36.59 -9.37
N LEU A 12 7.21 36.32 -10.39
CA LEU A 12 7.39 34.95 -10.80
C LEU A 12 8.02 34.12 -9.73
N CYS A 13 8.93 34.68 -9.01
CA CYS A 13 9.55 33.91 -7.97
C CYS A 13 8.56 33.45 -6.94
N LEU A 14 7.62 34.27 -6.65
CA LEU A 14 6.63 33.89 -5.67
C LEU A 14 5.79 32.73 -6.15
N ALA A 15 5.42 32.76 -7.38
CA ALA A 15 4.65 31.67 -7.93
C ALA A 15 5.43 30.39 -7.86
N VAL A 16 6.67 30.47 -8.16
CA VAL A 16 7.50 29.28 -8.12
C VAL A 16 7.61 28.75 -6.71
N ALA A 17 7.80 29.64 -5.77
CA ALA A 17 7.90 29.20 -4.39
C ALA A 17 6.66 28.45 -3.97
N SER A 18 5.52 28.92 -4.39
CA SER A 18 4.29 28.24 -4.07
C SER A 18 4.27 26.82 -4.63
N CYS A 19 4.72 26.66 -5.83
CA CYS A 19 4.78 25.35 -6.42
C CYS A 19 5.72 24.44 -5.69
N ILE A 20 6.78 24.98 -5.19
CA ILE A 20 7.76 24.19 -4.47
C ILE A 20 7.18 23.63 -3.19
N GLN A 21 6.25 24.33 -2.63
CA GLN A 21 5.60 23.87 -1.41
C GLN A 21 4.86 22.57 -1.62
N ASP A 22 4.44 22.33 -2.82
CA ASP A 22 3.68 21.11 -3.10
C ASP A 22 4.64 19.97 -3.23
N GLU A 23 4.45 18.98 -2.39
CA GLU A 23 5.25 17.78 -2.47
C GLU A 23 4.79 16.94 -3.65
N ALA A 24 5.73 16.38 -4.34
CA ALA A 24 5.39 15.42 -5.38
C ALA A 24 4.73 14.22 -4.73
N GLN A 25 3.76 13.65 -5.39
CA GLN A 25 3.11 12.45 -4.90
C GLN A 25 4.10 11.29 -4.91
N ASN A 26 3.93 10.41 -3.94
CA ASN A 26 4.80 9.26 -3.79
C ASN A 26 4.59 8.29 -4.94
N VAL A 27 5.68 7.78 -5.49
CA VAL A 27 5.60 6.83 -6.61
C VAL A 27 5.83 5.39 -6.17
N GLU A 28 6.00 5.15 -4.89
CA GLU A 28 6.28 3.80 -4.41
C GLU A 28 5.01 2.97 -4.30
N ALA A 29 5.09 1.72 -4.75
CA ALA A 29 4.00 0.76 -4.66
C ALA A 29 4.57 -0.52 -4.06
N ALA A 30 4.51 -0.65 -2.75
CA ALA A 30 5.11 -1.78 -2.06
C ALA A 30 4.34 -2.09 -0.79
N ILE A 31 4.47 -3.32 -0.30
CA ILE A 31 4.00 -3.69 1.02
C ILE A 31 5.23 -3.69 1.93
N ASP A 32 5.24 -2.79 2.91
CA ASP A 32 6.37 -2.63 3.82
C ASP A 32 6.22 -3.45 5.08
N GLY A 33 5.02 -3.88 5.41
CA GLY A 33 4.78 -4.68 6.59
C GLY A 33 3.31 -5.05 6.68
N CYS A 34 3.01 -5.90 7.65
CA CYS A 34 1.65 -6.37 7.91
C CYS A 34 1.44 -6.52 9.40
N SER A 35 0.23 -6.24 9.86
CA SER A 35 -0.15 -6.52 11.24
C SER A 35 -1.62 -6.91 11.26
N GLY A 36 -2.06 -7.55 12.33
CA GLY A 36 -3.46 -7.93 12.46
C GLY A 36 -3.68 -8.73 13.72
N ASN A 37 -4.95 -8.99 14.01
CA ASN A 37 -5.35 -9.60 15.29
C ASN A 37 -4.67 -10.94 15.54
N HIS A 38 -4.47 -11.71 14.49
CA HIS A 38 -3.92 -13.05 14.63
C HIS A 38 -2.61 -13.25 13.89
N ILE A 39 -2.05 -12.19 13.30
CA ILE A 39 -0.79 -12.29 12.57
C ILE A 39 0.34 -12.32 13.59
N GLN A 40 1.09 -13.40 13.62
CA GLN A 40 2.19 -13.58 14.54
C GLN A 40 3.53 -13.22 13.92
N GLN A 41 3.63 -13.38 12.60
CA GLN A 41 4.86 -13.10 11.89
C GLN A 41 4.55 -12.96 10.41
N TYR A 42 5.39 -12.21 9.69
CA TYR A 42 5.30 -12.15 8.25
C TYR A 42 6.70 -12.10 7.66
N LEU A 43 6.81 -12.56 6.42
CA LEU A 43 8.04 -12.46 5.64
C LEU A 43 7.68 -11.85 4.29
N ILE A 44 8.39 -10.81 3.91
CA ILE A 44 8.16 -10.14 2.63
C ILE A 44 9.37 -10.35 1.74
N ASP A 45 9.13 -10.87 0.54
CA ASP A 45 10.15 -10.98 -0.49
C ASP A 45 9.82 -9.97 -1.57
N ARG A 46 10.59 -8.89 -1.60
CA ARG A 46 10.32 -7.79 -2.54
C ARG A 46 10.77 -8.13 -3.95
N ASN A 47 11.66 -9.09 -4.09
CA ASN A 47 12.10 -9.49 -5.42
C ASN A 47 11.05 -10.34 -6.12
N ASP A 48 10.39 -11.20 -5.37
CA ASP A 48 9.36 -12.08 -5.90
C ASP A 48 7.95 -11.54 -5.68
N PHE A 49 7.82 -10.43 -4.96
CA PHE A 49 6.51 -9.84 -4.64
C PHE A 49 5.63 -10.84 -3.91
N THR A 50 6.18 -11.45 -2.86
CA THR A 50 5.42 -12.40 -2.05
C THR A 50 5.42 -11.96 -0.60
N VAL A 51 4.34 -12.31 0.10
CA VAL A 51 4.22 -12.11 1.52
C VAL A 51 3.75 -13.41 2.13
N GLN A 52 4.51 -13.94 3.06
CA GLN A 52 4.11 -15.11 3.82
C GLN A 52 3.61 -14.65 5.18
N LEU A 53 2.36 -14.95 5.47
CA LEU A 53 1.76 -14.63 6.76
C LEU A 53 1.73 -15.89 7.62
N TYR A 54 2.06 -15.74 8.89
CA TYR A 54 1.94 -16.79 9.88
C TYR A 54 0.93 -16.33 10.92
N VAL A 55 -0.21 -17.01 10.97
CA VAL A 55 -1.31 -16.60 11.83
C VAL A 55 -1.54 -17.64 12.92
N SER A 56 -2.16 -17.20 14.00
CA SER A 56 -2.54 -18.07 15.10
C SER A 56 -3.51 -19.14 14.62
N LYS A 57 -3.47 -20.31 15.23
CA LYS A 57 -4.42 -21.37 14.95
C LYS A 57 -5.86 -20.96 15.26
N ALA A 58 -6.03 -19.96 16.11
CA ALA A 58 -7.35 -19.46 16.46
C ALA A 58 -7.94 -18.57 15.37
N ALA A 59 -7.15 -18.17 14.37
CA ALA A 59 -7.66 -17.33 13.31
C ALA A 59 -8.64 -18.07 12.43
N ASP A 60 -9.69 -17.36 12.03
CA ASP A 60 -10.66 -17.88 11.06
C ASP A 60 -10.11 -17.56 9.67
N PRO A 61 -9.76 -18.58 8.86
CA PRO A 61 -9.17 -18.29 7.55
C PRO A 61 -10.11 -17.56 6.60
N SER A 62 -11.40 -17.57 6.84
CA SER A 62 -12.33 -16.81 6.02
C SER A 62 -12.37 -15.34 6.41
N LYS A 63 -11.70 -14.96 7.49
CA LYS A 63 -11.74 -13.58 8.03
C LYS A 63 -10.42 -13.21 8.64
N ILE A 64 -9.40 -13.10 7.80
CA ILE A 64 -8.06 -12.75 8.27
C ILE A 64 -7.94 -11.23 8.28
N ASN A 65 -7.71 -10.67 9.45
CA ASN A 65 -7.52 -9.23 9.61
C ASN A 65 -6.08 -8.88 9.26
N ILE A 66 -5.91 -8.04 8.26
CA ILE A 66 -4.58 -7.59 7.82
C ILE A 66 -4.59 -6.08 7.67
N ASN A 67 -3.71 -5.42 8.40
CA ASN A 67 -3.42 -4.01 8.22
C ASN A 67 -2.09 -3.93 7.51
N PHE A 68 -2.11 -3.48 6.26
CA PHE A 68 -0.89 -3.38 5.48
C PHE A 68 -0.18 -2.07 5.78
N ASP A 69 1.13 -2.15 5.94
CA ASP A 69 1.97 -0.97 6.07
C ASP A 69 2.45 -0.63 4.68
N LEU A 70 2.06 0.53 4.18
CA LEU A 70 2.30 0.93 2.80
C LEU A 70 3.05 2.25 2.77
N PRO A 71 3.75 2.55 1.66
CA PRO A 71 4.31 3.89 1.48
C PRO A 71 3.20 4.95 1.56
N THR A 72 3.59 6.15 1.92
CA THR A 72 2.63 7.24 2.11
C THR A 72 1.75 7.41 0.87
N GLY A 73 0.45 7.40 1.09
CA GLY A 73 -0.53 7.63 0.03
C GLY A 73 -0.85 6.42 -0.83
N ALA A 74 -0.12 5.32 -0.67
CA ALA A 74 -0.39 4.12 -1.46
C ALA A 74 -1.65 3.42 -0.96
N SER A 75 -2.24 2.60 -1.81
CA SER A 75 -3.42 1.82 -1.47
C SER A 75 -3.22 0.37 -1.88
N VAL A 76 -4.00 -0.51 -1.27
CA VAL A 76 -3.93 -1.94 -1.58
C VAL A 76 -5.34 -2.50 -1.70
N LYS A 77 -5.52 -3.38 -2.67
CA LYS A 77 -6.81 -4.06 -2.88
C LYS A 77 -6.56 -5.48 -3.32
N PRO A 78 -7.43 -6.42 -2.93
CA PRO A 78 -7.37 -7.75 -3.53
C PRO A 78 -7.62 -7.63 -5.04
N VAL A 79 -6.90 -8.43 -5.81
CA VAL A 79 -7.10 -8.48 -7.25
C VAL A 79 -8.49 -9.00 -7.55
N ARG A 80 -8.98 -9.92 -6.72
CA ARG A 80 -10.32 -10.45 -6.87
C ARG A 80 -11.04 -10.37 -5.54
N GLN A 81 -12.23 -9.80 -5.55
CA GLN A 81 -13.05 -9.69 -4.36
C GLN A 81 -13.71 -11.04 -4.08
N LEU A 82 -13.60 -11.50 -2.84
CA LEU A 82 -14.24 -12.75 -2.42
C LEU A 82 -15.34 -12.45 -1.42
N THR A 83 -16.23 -13.42 -1.25
CA THR A 83 -17.30 -13.30 -0.27
C THR A 83 -16.70 -13.16 1.12
N GLY A 84 -17.17 -12.20 1.87
CA GLY A 84 -16.68 -11.95 3.22
C GLY A 84 -15.55 -10.95 3.29
N ASP A 85 -14.99 -10.53 2.15
CA ASP A 85 -13.97 -9.50 2.16
C ASP A 85 -14.56 -8.17 2.60
N GLU A 86 -13.87 -7.52 3.52
CA GLU A 86 -14.23 -6.19 3.99
C GLU A 86 -12.94 -5.39 4.15
N ALA A 87 -13.06 -4.15 4.56
CA ALA A 87 -11.87 -3.35 4.78
C ALA A 87 -10.99 -4.03 5.83
N ASN A 88 -9.77 -4.36 5.45
CA ASN A 88 -8.78 -4.97 6.32
C ASN A 88 -9.12 -6.37 6.82
N VAL A 89 -10.12 -7.02 6.22
CA VAL A 89 -10.48 -8.40 6.55
C VAL A 89 -10.67 -9.15 5.24
N TYR A 90 -9.97 -10.27 5.10
CA TYR A 90 -9.92 -10.97 3.82
C TYR A 90 -10.13 -12.45 3.99
N ASN A 91 -10.83 -13.03 3.02
CA ASN A 91 -11.14 -14.46 2.99
C ASN A 91 -10.01 -15.23 2.32
N PHE A 92 -9.26 -16.01 3.12
CA PHE A 92 -8.22 -16.90 2.61
C PHE A 92 -8.66 -18.35 2.60
N GLU A 93 -9.89 -18.64 2.99
CA GLU A 93 -10.38 -20.00 2.95
C GLU A 93 -10.71 -20.41 1.53
N ASP A 94 -11.31 -19.50 0.77
CA ASP A 94 -11.73 -19.81 -0.59
C ASP A 94 -10.60 -19.66 -1.59
N GLU A 95 -9.56 -18.91 -1.25
CA GLU A 95 -8.42 -18.72 -2.12
C GLU A 95 -7.17 -18.43 -1.28
N ASN A 96 -6.15 -19.25 -1.46
CA ASN A 96 -4.89 -19.10 -0.74
C ASN A 96 -3.79 -19.80 -1.54
N PRO A 97 -2.77 -19.10 -2.07
CA PRO A 97 -2.51 -17.68 -1.84
C PRO A 97 -3.44 -16.77 -2.62
N ARG A 98 -3.48 -15.52 -2.20
CA ARG A 98 -4.27 -14.50 -2.86
C ARG A 98 -3.35 -13.40 -3.40
N GLU A 99 -3.81 -12.75 -4.44
CA GLU A 99 -3.07 -11.63 -5.01
C GLU A 99 -3.70 -10.31 -4.58
N PHE A 100 -2.84 -9.37 -4.23
CA PHE A 100 -3.25 -8.02 -3.83
C PHE A 100 -2.47 -7.04 -4.65
N LYS A 101 -3.13 -6.02 -5.16
CA LYS A 101 -2.51 -4.98 -5.96
C LYS A 101 -2.29 -3.74 -5.12
N VAL A 102 -1.06 -3.29 -5.09
CA VAL A 102 -0.68 -2.04 -4.42
C VAL A 102 -0.51 -0.99 -5.49
N THR A 103 -1.09 0.19 -5.26
CA THR A 103 -0.99 1.30 -6.21
C THR A 103 -0.37 2.48 -5.49
N SER A 104 0.57 3.14 -6.15
CA SER A 104 1.24 4.31 -5.59
C SER A 104 0.28 5.48 -5.45
N GLU A 105 0.68 6.48 -4.65
CA GLU A 105 -0.15 7.65 -4.42
C GLU A 105 -0.50 8.36 -5.71
N ASP A 106 0.46 8.48 -6.62
CA ASP A 106 0.21 9.17 -7.90
C ASP A 106 -0.54 8.31 -8.91
N GLY A 107 -0.79 7.03 -8.58
CA GLY A 107 -1.53 6.13 -9.45
C GLY A 107 -0.74 5.59 -10.63
N ALA A 108 0.50 6.01 -10.82
CA ALA A 108 1.27 5.65 -12.00
C ALA A 108 1.96 4.31 -11.88
N PHE A 109 2.20 3.84 -10.67
CA PHE A 109 2.92 2.59 -10.44
C PHE A 109 2.07 1.65 -9.62
N SER A 110 2.19 0.37 -9.91
CA SER A 110 1.52 -0.66 -9.13
C SER A 110 2.37 -1.91 -9.09
N ALA A 111 2.13 -2.72 -8.06
CA ALA A 111 2.79 -4.00 -7.90
C ALA A 111 1.76 -4.98 -7.37
N THR A 112 1.80 -6.21 -7.88
CA THR A 112 0.89 -7.25 -7.42
C THR A 112 1.69 -8.21 -6.54
N TYR A 113 1.23 -8.37 -5.30
CA TYR A 113 1.85 -9.25 -4.33
C TYR A 113 1.02 -10.50 -4.18
N THR A 114 1.70 -11.63 -4.07
CA THR A 114 1.07 -12.91 -3.75
C THR A 114 1.20 -13.13 -2.25
N ILE A 115 0.07 -13.26 -1.57
CA ILE A 115 0.04 -13.37 -0.12
C ILE A 115 -0.45 -14.75 0.27
N LEU A 116 0.40 -15.47 0.99
CA LEU A 116 0.11 -16.81 1.46
C LEU A 116 -0.15 -16.79 2.95
N ASN A 117 -1.29 -17.32 3.35
CA ASN A 117 -1.68 -17.38 4.74
C ASN A 117 -1.47 -18.80 5.27
N SER A 118 -0.69 -18.93 6.34
CA SER A 118 -0.43 -20.22 6.97
C SER A 118 -0.70 -20.13 8.46
N ALA A 119 -1.33 -21.16 9.00
CA ALA A 119 -1.52 -21.23 10.44
C ALA A 119 -0.21 -21.70 11.07
N THR A 120 0.13 -21.11 12.20
CA THR A 120 1.30 -21.54 12.95
C THR A 120 0.91 -22.69 13.88
N LEU A 121 1.90 -23.42 14.33
CA LEU A 121 1.67 -24.50 15.29
C LEU A 121 1.69 -24.00 16.74
N LEU A 122 1.97 -22.74 16.92
CA LEU A 122 2.08 -22.15 18.25
C LEU A 122 0.74 -21.63 18.74
#